data_e04b3506a5b1e2b01ca005db5816bbbf
#
_entry.id   e04b3506a5b1e2b01ca005db5816bbbf
#
_cell.length_a   1.000
_cell.length_b   1.000
_cell.length_c   1.000
_cell.angle_alpha   90.00
_cell.angle_beta   90.00
_cell.angle_gamma   90.00
#
_symmetry.space_group_name_H-M   'P 1'
#
loop_
_entity.id
_entity.type
_entity.pdbx_description
1 polymer ?
#
loop_
_entity_poly.entity_id
_entity_poly.type
_entity_poly.pdbx_seq_one_letter_code
_entity_poly.pdbx_strand_id
1 'polypeptide(L)'
;MKINSGKLALLFAFGILLFALWTNVAAYAQNRTAAAVNITYSSSSSSSPKPPSSLQQHMSKVKITLPTRGQQVPVGKDLTVSGTSIDNATAKCEVSVIVNNVKPYQPAISTVGPGRTGGAADYSKWKFDITSKYTTIKPGENRITAKYDCKDNPASKSFSSVNVTGVKQ
;
A
#
# COMPACT_ATOMS: atom_id res chain seq x y z
N MET A 1 -6.51 30.92 43.40
CA MET A 1 -6.00 29.74 42.70
C MET A 1 -4.48 29.85 42.67
N LYS A 2 -3.77 29.11 43.54
CA LYS A 2 -2.29 29.21 43.66
C LYS A 2 -1.65 28.17 42.74
N ILE A 3 -0.92 28.64 41.72
CA ILE A 3 -0.18 27.81 40.78
C ILE A 3 1.15 27.42 41.43
N ASN A 4 1.37 26.13 41.62
CA ASN A 4 2.56 25.56 42.27
C ASN A 4 3.74 25.59 41.28
N SER A 5 4.70 26.51 41.49
CA SER A 5 5.88 26.74 40.64
C SER A 5 6.98 25.66 40.68
N GLY A 6 6.74 24.52 41.32
CA GLY A 6 7.78 23.49 41.56
C GLY A 6 7.91 22.38 40.51
N LYS A 7 7.05 22.33 39.47
CA LYS A 7 7.05 21.19 38.51
C LYS A 7 7.49 21.53 37.06
N LEU A 8 7.94 22.76 36.82
CA LEU A 8 8.35 23.19 35.48
C LEU A 8 9.85 23.09 35.19
N ALA A 9 10.67 22.72 36.17
CA ALA A 9 12.14 22.70 36.02
C ALA A 9 12.74 21.35 35.57
N LEU A 10 11.93 20.28 35.40
CA LEU A 10 12.46 18.91 35.16
C LEU A 10 12.26 18.40 33.72
N LEU A 11 11.71 19.19 32.81
CA LEU A 11 11.45 18.78 31.42
C LEU A 11 12.45 19.34 30.38
N PHE A 12 13.41 20.17 30.80
CA PHE A 12 14.40 20.74 29.86
C PHE A 12 15.77 20.03 29.84
N ALA A 13 15.99 19.01 30.69
CA ALA A 13 17.29 18.34 30.77
C ALA A 13 17.44 17.08 29.89
N PHE A 14 16.41 16.60 29.22
CA PHE A 14 16.45 15.35 28.41
C PHE A 14 16.51 15.57 26.89
N GLY A 15 16.53 16.81 26.42
CA GLY A 15 16.44 17.14 24.99
C GLY A 15 17.77 17.26 24.23
N ILE A 16 18.93 17.21 24.88
CA ILE A 16 20.21 17.60 24.23
C ILE A 16 21.16 16.43 23.92
N LEU A 17 20.80 15.18 24.24
CA LEU A 17 21.73 14.03 24.16
C LEU A 17 21.49 13.06 23.00
N LEU A 18 20.66 13.39 21.99
CA LEU A 18 20.37 12.51 20.87
C LEU A 18 20.73 13.06 19.47
N PHE A 19 21.56 14.12 19.38
CA PHE A 19 21.90 14.73 18.08
C PHE A 19 23.32 14.44 17.58
N ALA A 20 24.06 13.48 18.15
CA ALA A 20 25.48 13.29 17.85
C ALA A 20 25.86 11.93 17.22
N LEU A 21 24.97 11.25 16.44
CA LEU A 21 25.32 9.96 15.83
C LEU A 21 24.81 9.77 14.38
N TRP A 22 24.77 10.83 13.56
CA TRP A 22 24.42 10.67 12.14
C TRP A 22 25.39 11.41 11.22
N THR A 23 26.68 11.08 11.30
CA THR A 23 27.63 11.43 10.24
C THR A 23 28.61 10.29 10.07
N ASN A 24 28.32 9.31 9.22
CA ASN A 24 29.30 8.47 8.55
C ASN A 24 28.59 7.59 7.51
N VAL A 25 28.28 8.14 6.35
CA VAL A 25 28.11 7.35 5.13
C VAL A 25 29.18 7.82 4.15
N ALA A 26 30.31 7.13 4.17
CA ALA A 26 31.40 7.32 3.24
C ALA A 26 30.98 6.84 1.83
N ALA A 27 31.36 7.66 0.86
CA ALA A 27 31.25 7.45 -0.56
C ALA A 27 31.89 6.12 -1.02
N TYR A 28 31.11 5.24 -1.64
CA TYR A 28 31.63 4.18 -2.49
C TYR A 28 31.60 4.67 -3.95
N ALA A 29 32.74 5.20 -4.40
CA ALA A 29 32.99 5.43 -5.80
C ALA A 29 33.16 4.08 -6.50
N GLN A 30 32.22 3.69 -7.36
CA GLN A 30 32.36 2.54 -8.23
C GLN A 30 33.09 2.93 -9.51
N ASN A 31 34.33 2.50 -9.58
CA ASN A 31 35.17 2.55 -10.77
C ASN A 31 34.67 1.49 -11.77
N ARG A 32 33.94 1.89 -12.80
CA ARG A 32 33.59 1.01 -13.94
C ARG A 32 34.51 1.31 -15.10
N THR A 33 35.52 0.48 -15.26
CA THR A 33 36.35 0.38 -16.48
C THR A 33 35.45 -0.07 -17.64
N ALA A 34 35.29 0.79 -18.63
CA ALA A 34 34.61 0.47 -19.89
C ALA A 34 35.55 -0.37 -20.74
N ALA A 35 35.25 -1.67 -20.88
CA ALA A 35 35.87 -2.52 -21.92
C ALA A 35 35.10 -2.26 -23.22
N ALA A 36 35.78 -1.66 -24.19
CA ALA A 36 35.31 -1.52 -25.56
C ALA A 36 35.31 -2.90 -26.24
N VAL A 37 34.12 -3.47 -26.47
CA VAL A 37 33.96 -4.67 -27.30
C VAL A 37 33.67 -4.22 -28.71
N ASN A 38 34.63 -4.49 -29.60
CA ASN A 38 34.54 -4.26 -31.03
C ASN A 38 33.68 -5.36 -31.67
N ILE A 39 32.42 -5.05 -32.02
CA ILE A 39 31.53 -6.02 -32.66
C ILE A 39 31.52 -5.76 -34.15
N THR A 40 32.09 -6.67 -34.90
CA THR A 40 32.03 -6.72 -36.38
C THR A 40 30.65 -7.14 -36.80
N TYR A 41 29.92 -6.26 -37.51
CA TYR A 41 28.61 -6.56 -38.08
C TYR A 41 28.76 -7.46 -39.34
N SER A 42 28.35 -8.72 -39.21
CA SER A 42 28.06 -9.57 -40.36
C SER A 42 26.58 -9.42 -40.71
N SER A 43 26.29 -8.87 -41.88
CA SER A 43 24.93 -8.74 -42.40
C SER A 43 24.41 -10.11 -42.81
N SER A 44 23.53 -10.70 -42.02
CA SER A 44 22.70 -11.84 -42.43
C SER A 44 21.25 -11.44 -42.27
N SER A 45 20.55 -11.35 -43.39
CA SER A 45 19.10 -11.17 -43.49
C SER A 45 18.41 -12.36 -42.86
N SER A 46 17.73 -12.15 -41.73
CA SER A 46 16.79 -13.12 -41.19
C SER A 46 15.62 -12.37 -40.51
N SER A 47 14.43 -12.78 -40.98
CA SER A 47 13.10 -12.50 -40.44
C SER A 47 13.06 -11.99 -38.98
N SER A 48 12.64 -10.74 -38.81
CA SER A 48 12.42 -10.08 -37.53
C SER A 48 11.48 -10.93 -36.65
N PRO A 49 11.93 -11.43 -35.50
CA PRO A 49 11.00 -11.95 -34.51
C PRO A 49 10.14 -10.79 -34.01
N LYS A 50 8.81 -10.93 -34.14
CA LYS A 50 7.84 -10.03 -33.50
C LYS A 50 8.28 -9.81 -32.05
N PRO A 51 8.52 -8.57 -31.59
CA PRO A 51 8.89 -8.33 -30.20
C PRO A 51 7.82 -8.96 -29.32
N PRO A 52 8.20 -9.65 -28.23
CA PRO A 52 7.23 -10.16 -27.28
C PRO A 52 6.38 -8.98 -26.83
N SER A 53 5.08 -9.16 -26.94
CA SER A 53 4.09 -8.18 -26.49
C SER A 53 4.55 -7.68 -25.11
N SER A 54 4.94 -6.41 -25.03
CA SER A 54 5.29 -5.79 -23.76
C SER A 54 4.17 -6.15 -22.80
N LEU A 55 4.51 -6.92 -21.75
CA LEU A 55 3.66 -7.08 -20.58
C LEU A 55 3.43 -5.66 -20.08
N GLN A 56 2.36 -5.03 -20.56
CA GLN A 56 1.83 -3.83 -19.93
C GLN A 56 1.48 -4.28 -18.53
N GLN A 57 2.42 -4.07 -17.62
CA GLN A 57 2.15 -4.16 -16.19
C GLN A 57 1.02 -3.16 -15.95
N HIS A 58 -0.19 -3.67 -15.91
CA HIS A 58 -1.36 -2.90 -15.53
C HIS A 58 -1.10 -2.46 -14.10
N MET A 59 -0.51 -1.28 -13.92
CA MET A 59 -0.25 -0.71 -12.60
C MET A 59 -1.60 -0.62 -11.90
N SER A 60 -1.83 -1.53 -10.96
CA SER A 60 -3.05 -1.52 -10.16
C SER A 60 -3.12 -0.22 -9.39
N LYS A 61 -4.19 0.56 -9.61
CA LYS A 61 -4.43 1.84 -8.93
C LYS A 61 -4.71 1.67 -7.44
N VAL A 62 -4.93 0.45 -6.98
CA VAL A 62 -5.14 0.08 -5.57
C VAL A 62 -4.33 -1.17 -5.26
N LYS A 63 -3.76 -1.24 -4.06
CA LYS A 63 -2.96 -2.37 -3.59
C LYS A 63 -3.32 -2.69 -2.14
N ILE A 64 -3.57 -3.96 -1.84
CA ILE A 64 -3.62 -4.47 -0.47
C ILE A 64 -2.18 -4.68 -0.01
N THR A 65 -1.81 -4.13 1.15
CA THR A 65 -0.49 -4.28 1.77
C THR A 65 -0.53 -5.25 2.94
N LEU A 66 -1.65 -5.32 3.66
CA LEU A 66 -1.93 -6.29 4.71
C LEU A 66 -3.38 -6.78 4.60
N PRO A 67 -3.63 -8.06 4.86
CA PRO A 67 -2.66 -9.15 5.05
C PRO A 67 -1.86 -9.46 3.79
N THR A 68 -0.73 -10.14 3.93
CA THR A 68 0.07 -10.60 2.78
C THR A 68 -0.52 -11.88 2.18
N ARG A 69 -0.16 -12.16 0.92
CA ARG A 69 -0.63 -13.36 0.23
C ARG A 69 -0.20 -14.64 0.98
N GLY A 70 -1.15 -15.53 1.21
CA GLY A 70 -0.93 -16.80 1.91
C GLY A 70 -0.78 -16.65 3.44
N GLN A 71 -0.90 -15.44 3.97
CA GLN A 71 -0.82 -15.23 5.42
C GLN A 71 -1.87 -16.08 6.14
N GLN A 72 -1.46 -16.76 7.21
CA GLN A 72 -2.38 -17.45 8.11
C GLN A 72 -3.03 -16.44 9.04
N VAL A 73 -4.35 -16.51 9.18
CA VAL A 73 -5.16 -15.62 10.00
C VAL A 73 -6.15 -16.42 10.83
N PRO A 74 -6.45 -16.03 12.06
CA PRO A 74 -7.37 -16.79 12.91
C PRO A 74 -8.80 -16.73 12.38
N VAL A 75 -9.47 -17.87 12.38
CA VAL A 75 -10.88 -18.01 12.00
C VAL A 75 -11.78 -17.33 13.03
N GLY A 76 -12.79 -16.60 12.56
CA GLY A 76 -13.81 -15.99 13.41
C GLY A 76 -13.34 -14.80 14.24
N LYS A 77 -12.09 -14.35 14.06
CA LYS A 77 -11.57 -13.14 14.69
C LYS A 77 -11.63 -11.97 13.73
N ASP A 78 -11.64 -10.77 14.29
CA ASP A 78 -11.54 -9.54 13.52
C ASP A 78 -10.17 -9.46 12.82
N LEU A 79 -10.16 -8.96 11.58
CA LEU A 79 -8.96 -8.83 10.77
C LEU A 79 -8.91 -7.44 10.13
N THR A 80 -7.86 -6.69 10.41
CA THR A 80 -7.61 -5.42 9.72
C THR A 80 -6.94 -5.67 8.38
N VAL A 81 -7.55 -5.13 7.32
CA VAL A 81 -7.00 -5.05 5.96
C VAL A 81 -6.52 -3.63 5.75
N SER A 82 -5.34 -3.45 5.20
CA SER A 82 -4.82 -2.12 4.85
C SER A 82 -4.19 -2.11 3.47
N GLY A 83 -4.07 -0.92 2.92
CA GLY A 83 -3.51 -0.78 1.59
C GLY A 83 -3.23 0.66 1.19
N THR A 84 -2.82 0.80 -0.06
CA THR A 84 -2.54 2.09 -0.70
C THR A 84 -3.32 2.21 -2.01
N SER A 85 -3.57 3.44 -2.45
CA SER A 85 -4.07 3.72 -3.79
C SER A 85 -3.37 4.95 -4.38
N ILE A 86 -3.63 5.24 -5.66
CA ILE A 86 -3.11 6.43 -6.34
C ILE A 86 -3.94 7.68 -6.03
N ASP A 87 -4.89 7.61 -5.11
CA ASP A 87 -5.73 8.74 -4.72
C ASP A 87 -4.89 9.87 -4.11
N ASN A 88 -5.31 11.10 -4.35
CA ASN A 88 -4.65 12.31 -3.86
C ASN A 88 -5.65 13.36 -3.34
N ALA A 89 -6.87 12.93 -3.03
CA ALA A 89 -7.98 13.78 -2.57
C ALA A 89 -8.43 14.89 -3.55
N THR A 90 -7.98 14.87 -4.80
CA THR A 90 -8.41 15.84 -5.82
C THR A 90 -9.66 15.39 -6.57
N ALA A 91 -9.92 14.09 -6.60
CA ALA A 91 -11.07 13.47 -7.25
C ALA A 91 -11.98 12.78 -6.22
N LYS A 92 -13.24 12.60 -6.56
CA LYS A 92 -14.21 11.88 -5.70
C LYS A 92 -14.04 10.39 -5.85
N CYS A 93 -12.90 9.87 -5.36
CA CYS A 93 -12.60 8.45 -5.37
C CYS A 93 -12.87 7.81 -4.01
N GLU A 94 -13.05 6.50 -4.02
CA GLU A 94 -13.26 5.70 -2.81
C GLU A 94 -12.59 4.33 -2.95
N VAL A 95 -12.21 3.75 -1.83
CA VAL A 95 -11.81 2.35 -1.74
C VAL A 95 -12.90 1.58 -1.01
N SER A 96 -13.28 0.43 -1.55
CA SER A 96 -14.20 -0.49 -0.91
C SER A 96 -13.66 -1.91 -0.94
N VAL A 97 -14.05 -2.72 0.04
CA VAL A 97 -13.53 -4.08 0.25
C VAL A 97 -14.66 -5.09 0.20
N ILE A 98 -14.41 -6.25 -0.39
CA ILE A 98 -15.28 -7.42 -0.35
C ILE A 98 -14.48 -8.65 0.06
N VAL A 99 -15.07 -9.50 0.89
CA VAL A 99 -14.47 -10.75 1.36
C VAL A 99 -15.31 -11.92 0.85
N ASN A 100 -14.67 -12.90 0.21
CA ASN A 100 -15.33 -14.11 -0.31
C ASN A 100 -16.58 -13.82 -1.15
N ASN A 101 -16.60 -12.68 -1.86
CA ASN A 101 -17.74 -12.21 -2.66
C ASN A 101 -19.04 -11.95 -1.84
N VAL A 102 -18.95 -11.79 -0.52
CA VAL A 102 -20.10 -11.42 0.34
C VAL A 102 -20.47 -9.97 0.08
N LYS A 103 -21.50 -9.75 -0.71
CA LYS A 103 -22.01 -8.40 -1.07
C LYS A 103 -22.78 -7.76 0.09
N PRO A 104 -22.86 -6.42 0.12
CA PRO A 104 -22.22 -5.47 -0.79
C PRO A 104 -20.73 -5.25 -0.47
N TYR A 105 -19.99 -4.57 -1.37
CA TYR A 105 -18.69 -4.00 -1.02
C TYR A 105 -18.84 -3.06 0.17
N GLN A 106 -17.92 -3.14 1.11
CA GLN A 106 -17.89 -2.30 2.31
C GLN A 106 -16.91 -1.14 2.13
N PRO A 107 -17.26 0.09 2.51
CA PRO A 107 -16.35 1.23 2.39
C PRO A 107 -15.16 1.08 3.32
N ALA A 108 -13.96 1.31 2.80
CA ALA A 108 -12.75 1.44 3.60
C ALA A 108 -12.69 2.84 4.26
N ILE A 109 -11.82 2.97 5.25
CA ILE A 109 -11.57 4.23 5.96
C ILE A 109 -10.24 4.80 5.47
N SER A 110 -10.23 6.06 5.04
CA SER A 110 -9.00 6.80 4.79
C SER A 110 -8.21 6.97 6.09
N THR A 111 -6.89 6.76 6.04
CA THR A 111 -5.99 6.94 7.20
C THR A 111 -5.13 8.19 7.08
N VAL A 112 -5.24 8.96 5.99
CA VAL A 112 -4.49 10.20 5.76
C VAL A 112 -5.25 11.44 6.26
N GLY A 113 -6.53 11.28 6.60
CA GLY A 113 -7.40 12.36 7.06
C GLY A 113 -8.26 12.96 5.95
N PRO A 114 -9.11 13.96 6.29
CA PRO A 114 -9.91 14.67 5.29
C PRO A 114 -9.00 15.43 4.34
N GLY A 115 -9.36 15.42 3.05
CA GLY A 115 -8.63 16.18 2.03
C GLY A 115 -8.47 17.65 2.43
N ARG A 116 -7.36 18.25 2.04
CA ARG A 116 -6.87 19.59 2.49
C ARG A 116 -7.86 20.76 2.36
N THR A 117 -8.97 20.60 1.65
CA THR A 117 -9.88 21.71 1.31
C THR A 117 -11.37 21.32 1.41
N GLY A 118 -11.76 20.51 2.42
CA GLY A 118 -13.15 20.06 2.55
C GLY A 118 -13.63 19.19 1.38
N GLY A 119 -12.69 18.65 0.61
CA GLY A 119 -12.90 17.78 -0.54
C GLY A 119 -13.16 16.32 -0.16
N ALA A 120 -13.03 15.44 -1.14
CA ALA A 120 -13.13 14.01 -0.96
C ALA A 120 -12.05 13.49 0.01
N ALA A 121 -12.33 12.38 0.70
CA ALA A 121 -11.34 11.74 1.55
C ALA A 121 -10.14 11.25 0.72
N ASP A 122 -8.94 11.35 1.28
CA ASP A 122 -7.70 10.87 0.64
C ASP A 122 -7.47 9.39 0.95
N TYR A 123 -7.72 8.52 -0.02
CA TYR A 123 -7.52 7.08 0.10
C TYR A 123 -6.11 6.63 -0.34
N SER A 124 -5.13 7.52 -0.46
CA SER A 124 -3.73 7.12 -0.73
C SER A 124 -3.22 6.07 0.27
N LYS A 125 -3.72 6.14 1.51
CA LYS A 125 -3.62 5.07 2.51
C LYS A 125 -5.00 4.80 3.10
N TRP A 126 -5.36 3.54 3.23
CA TRP A 126 -6.68 3.12 3.69
C TRP A 126 -6.61 1.88 4.57
N LYS A 127 -7.64 1.67 5.37
CA LYS A 127 -7.86 0.45 6.15
C LYS A 127 -9.32 0.03 6.12
N PHE A 128 -9.55 -1.24 6.39
CA PHE A 128 -10.87 -1.82 6.57
C PHE A 128 -10.80 -2.94 7.61
N ASP A 129 -11.70 -2.92 8.57
CA ASP A 129 -11.77 -3.94 9.61
C ASP A 129 -12.86 -4.95 9.26
N ILE A 130 -12.47 -6.20 8.95
CA ILE A 130 -13.36 -7.34 8.79
C ILE A 130 -13.83 -7.73 10.18
N THR A 131 -15.12 -7.58 10.46
CA THR A 131 -15.73 -7.90 11.73
C THR A 131 -16.93 -8.81 11.52
N SER A 132 -17.40 -9.47 12.58
CA SER A 132 -18.58 -10.34 12.55
C SER A 132 -19.87 -9.63 12.10
N LYS A 133 -19.90 -8.29 12.15
CA LYS A 133 -21.03 -7.49 11.65
C LYS A 133 -21.18 -7.56 10.12
N TYR A 134 -20.07 -7.77 9.41
CA TYR A 134 -20.07 -7.92 7.96
C TYR A 134 -19.89 -9.37 7.57
N THR A 135 -18.76 -9.98 7.92
CA THR A 135 -18.40 -11.37 7.62
C THR A 135 -17.20 -11.78 8.47
N THR A 136 -16.91 -13.07 8.50
CA THR A 136 -15.72 -13.59 9.19
C THR A 136 -14.85 -14.38 8.24
N ILE A 137 -13.56 -14.48 8.56
CA ILE A 137 -12.65 -15.40 7.89
C ILE A 137 -13.07 -16.84 8.20
N LYS A 138 -13.21 -17.64 7.15
CA LYS A 138 -13.59 -19.07 7.22
C LYS A 138 -12.35 -19.95 7.29
N PRO A 139 -12.45 -21.20 7.77
CA PRO A 139 -11.35 -22.15 7.65
C PRO A 139 -10.93 -22.34 6.18
N GLY A 140 -9.62 -22.46 5.94
CA GLY A 140 -9.06 -22.61 4.60
C GLY A 140 -8.89 -21.30 3.85
N GLU A 141 -8.96 -21.35 2.52
CA GLU A 141 -8.69 -20.19 1.67
C GLU A 141 -9.82 -19.15 1.73
N ASN A 142 -9.43 -17.88 1.89
CA ASN A 142 -10.31 -16.72 1.83
C ASN A 142 -9.73 -15.68 0.88
N ARG A 143 -10.57 -15.08 0.05
CA ARG A 143 -10.20 -14.03 -0.89
C ARG A 143 -10.69 -12.68 -0.40
N ILE A 144 -9.78 -11.74 -0.28
CA ILE A 144 -10.06 -10.34 0.06
C ILE A 144 -9.79 -9.51 -1.19
N THR A 145 -10.74 -8.70 -1.62
CA THR A 145 -10.61 -7.85 -2.81
C THR A 145 -10.90 -6.40 -2.45
N ALA A 146 -9.97 -5.52 -2.73
CA ALA A 146 -10.16 -4.07 -2.70
C ALA A 146 -10.52 -3.56 -4.09
N LYS A 147 -11.51 -2.67 -4.17
CA LYS A 147 -11.92 -1.95 -5.36
C LYS A 147 -11.64 -0.46 -5.16
N TYR A 148 -10.97 0.16 -6.11
CA TYR A 148 -10.84 1.60 -6.26
C TYR A 148 -11.79 2.08 -7.34
N ASP A 149 -12.57 3.12 -7.07
CA ASP A 149 -13.61 3.64 -7.96
C ASP A 149 -13.72 5.15 -7.79
N CYS A 150 -13.78 5.90 -8.90
CA CYS A 150 -13.93 7.36 -8.90
C CYS A 150 -15.24 7.73 -9.57
N LYS A 151 -16.08 8.51 -8.87
CA LYS A 151 -17.39 8.94 -9.38
C LYS A 151 -17.26 9.79 -10.63
N ASP A 152 -16.23 10.65 -10.67
CA ASP A 152 -16.00 11.57 -11.80
C ASP A 152 -15.27 10.91 -12.97
N ASN A 153 -14.75 9.69 -12.79
CA ASN A 153 -14.06 8.93 -13.85
C ASN A 153 -14.29 7.41 -13.69
N PRO A 154 -15.43 6.88 -14.19
CA PRO A 154 -15.73 5.44 -14.10
C PRO A 154 -14.69 4.53 -14.77
N ALA A 155 -13.93 5.03 -15.75
CA ALA A 155 -12.84 4.28 -16.40
C ALA A 155 -11.62 4.09 -15.47
N SER A 156 -11.56 4.78 -14.34
CA SER A 156 -10.46 4.65 -13.38
C SER A 156 -10.61 3.44 -12.45
N LYS A 157 -11.69 2.66 -12.55
CA LYS A 157 -11.93 1.49 -11.72
C LYS A 157 -10.77 0.49 -11.74
N SER A 158 -10.34 0.04 -10.57
CA SER A 158 -9.23 -0.91 -10.41
C SER A 158 -9.48 -1.84 -9.23
N PHE A 159 -8.90 -3.03 -9.29
CA PHE A 159 -9.06 -4.07 -8.28
C PHE A 159 -7.70 -4.63 -7.86
N SER A 160 -7.60 -4.99 -6.59
CA SER A 160 -6.48 -5.74 -6.02
C SER A 160 -7.04 -6.86 -5.15
N SER A 161 -6.49 -8.06 -5.25
CA SER A 161 -6.93 -9.20 -4.44
C SER A 161 -5.77 -9.89 -3.76
N VAL A 162 -6.03 -10.38 -2.56
CA VAL A 162 -5.11 -11.22 -1.79
C VAL A 162 -5.87 -12.43 -1.24
N ASN A 163 -5.24 -13.61 -1.27
CA ASN A 163 -5.74 -14.80 -0.63
C ASN A 163 -5.01 -14.99 0.70
N VAL A 164 -5.76 -15.34 1.76
CA VAL A 164 -5.28 -15.68 3.09
C VAL A 164 -5.81 -17.03 3.52
N THR A 165 -5.13 -17.70 4.44
CA THR A 165 -5.54 -19.01 4.95
C THR A 165 -6.09 -18.88 6.36
N GLY A 166 -7.39 -19.14 6.53
CA GLY A 166 -8.02 -19.19 7.85
C GLY A 166 -7.61 -20.44 8.62
N VAL A 167 -7.05 -20.27 9.80
CA VAL A 167 -6.63 -21.37 10.70
C VAL A 167 -7.45 -21.34 11.99
N LYS A 168 -7.88 -22.53 12.45
CA LYS A 168 -8.49 -22.66 13.78
C LYS A 168 -7.40 -22.52 14.82
N GLN A 169 -7.65 -21.73 15.84
CA GLN A 169 -6.83 -21.64 17.05
C GLN A 169 -7.34 -22.61 18.10
#